data_2aa72574d97c59af0255f6c3ffce5785
#
_entry.id   2aa72574d97c59af0255f6c3ffce5785
#
_cell.length_a   1.000
_cell.length_b   1.000
_cell.length_c   1.000
_cell.angle_alpha   90.00
_cell.angle_beta   90.00
_cell.angle_gamma   90.00
#
_symmetry.space_group_name_H-M   'P 1'
#
loop_
_entity.id
_entity.type
_entity.pdbx_description
1 polymer ?
#
loop_
_entity_poly.entity_id
_entity_poly.type
_entity_poly.pdbx_seq_one_letter_code
_entity_poly.pdbx_strand_id
1 'polypeptide(L)'
;LRALILDKDDMWHIGSANIRSFGGGCSVASVATGDSEASKYLGKIKSNLFEKENINRLKASIYHPMETGLTFGNTEFFINKILLKEGKKVLSEIQTYSTISENPRFIFETKNKSKTFTIEFYDNDGNEFISKTK
;
A
#
# COMPACT_ATOMS: atom_id res chain seq x y z
N LEU A 1 -3.88 -15.16 9.82
CA LEU A 1 -3.11 -14.60 8.73
C LEU A 1 -2.15 -15.66 8.19
N ARG A 2 -2.04 -15.76 6.88
CA ARG A 2 -1.03 -16.58 6.19
C ARG A 2 -0.28 -15.72 5.20
N ALA A 3 1.04 -15.89 5.14
CA ALA A 3 1.89 -15.33 4.11
C ALA A 3 2.46 -16.47 3.28
N LEU A 4 2.37 -16.34 1.96
CA LEU A 4 2.96 -17.27 1.01
C LEU A 4 3.97 -16.51 0.18
N ILE A 5 5.17 -17.04 0.07
CA ILE A 5 6.25 -16.46 -0.72
C ILE A 5 6.78 -17.55 -1.63
N LEU A 6 6.77 -17.28 -2.93
CA LEU A 6 7.45 -18.10 -3.92
C LEU A 6 8.87 -17.53 -4.09
N ASP A 7 9.89 -18.35 -3.86
CA ASP A 7 11.27 -17.94 -4.06
C ASP A 7 11.76 -18.17 -5.50
N LYS A 8 12.98 -17.75 -5.77
CA LYS A 8 13.62 -17.87 -7.08
C LYS A 8 13.86 -19.34 -7.54
N ASP A 9 13.76 -20.27 -6.62
CA ASP A 9 13.98 -21.71 -6.85
C ASP A 9 12.63 -22.46 -6.94
N ASP A 10 11.53 -21.72 -7.19
CA ASP A 10 10.14 -22.19 -7.27
C ASP A 10 9.64 -22.90 -6.01
N MET A 11 10.22 -22.58 -4.84
CA MET A 11 9.82 -23.14 -3.57
C MET A 11 8.88 -22.19 -2.84
N TRP A 12 7.74 -22.72 -2.36
CA TRP A 12 6.79 -21.99 -1.55
C TRP A 12 7.19 -21.99 -0.07
N HIS A 13 7.36 -20.79 0.47
CA HIS A 13 7.53 -20.57 1.91
C HIS A 13 6.21 -20.08 2.50
N ILE A 14 5.75 -20.71 3.58
CA ILE A 14 4.48 -20.40 4.22
C ILE A 14 4.75 -19.98 5.67
N GLY A 15 4.36 -18.75 5.99
CA GLY A 15 4.30 -18.26 7.37
C GLY A 15 2.83 -18.12 7.81
N SER A 16 2.53 -18.46 9.07
CA SER A 16 1.18 -18.26 9.62
C SER A 16 1.21 -17.68 11.02
N ALA A 17 0.24 -16.82 11.33
CA ALA A 17 0.01 -16.29 12.67
C ALA A 17 -1.49 -16.20 12.95
N ASN A 18 -1.87 -16.50 14.17
CA ASN A 18 -3.23 -16.26 14.63
C ASN A 18 -3.35 -14.81 15.11
N ILE A 19 -4.28 -14.08 14.52
CA ILE A 19 -4.60 -12.71 14.89
C ILE A 19 -6.03 -12.68 15.41
N ARG A 20 -6.23 -12.08 16.59
CA ARG A 20 -7.57 -11.73 17.06
C ARG A 20 -7.90 -10.33 16.55
N SER A 21 -8.98 -10.21 15.80
CA SER A 21 -9.54 -8.92 15.39
C SER A 21 -10.59 -8.49 16.40
N PHE A 22 -10.45 -7.30 16.96
CA PHE A 22 -11.46 -6.66 17.78
C PHE A 22 -12.14 -5.58 16.94
N GLY A 23 -13.30 -5.89 16.40
CA GLY A 23 -14.12 -4.98 15.60
C GLY A 23 -14.22 -5.40 14.14
N GLY A 24 -15.40 -5.24 13.57
CA GLY A 24 -15.69 -5.42 12.15
C GLY A 24 -15.26 -4.19 11.39
N GLY A 25 -14.41 -4.38 10.42
CA GLY A 25 -13.96 -3.30 9.57
C GLY A 25 -14.87 -3.07 8.38
N CYS A 26 -16.14 -2.80 8.60
CA CYS A 26 -16.96 -2.19 7.57
C CYS A 26 -17.14 -0.72 7.97
N SER A 27 -16.13 0.10 7.69
CA SER A 27 -16.32 1.54 7.71
C SER A 27 -17.30 1.91 6.61
N VAL A 28 -18.22 2.81 6.94
CA VAL A 28 -19.09 3.44 5.93
C VAL A 28 -18.18 4.07 4.89
N ALA A 29 -18.41 3.78 3.62
CA ALA A 29 -17.63 4.33 2.53
C ALA A 29 -17.56 5.86 2.62
N SER A 30 -16.40 6.38 2.97
CA SER A 30 -16.19 7.81 3.18
C SER A 30 -16.31 8.62 1.87
N VAL A 31 -16.05 7.98 0.74
CA VAL A 31 -16.10 8.63 -0.59
C VAL A 31 -17.50 8.52 -1.20
N ALA A 32 -18.20 7.40 -0.99
CA ALA A 32 -19.56 7.20 -1.55
C ALA A 32 -20.63 8.05 -0.86
N THR A 33 -20.39 8.55 0.35
CA THR A 33 -21.31 9.44 1.06
C THR A 33 -21.21 10.91 0.64
N GLY A 34 -20.37 11.23 -0.36
CA GLY A 34 -20.20 12.60 -0.85
C GLY A 34 -19.50 13.53 0.15
N ASP A 35 -18.77 12.96 1.09
CA ASP A 35 -17.98 13.75 2.04
C ASP A 35 -16.84 14.46 1.30
N SER A 36 -17.05 15.75 1.04
CA SER A 36 -16.12 16.61 0.31
C SER A 36 -14.76 16.73 0.99
N GLU A 37 -14.66 16.42 2.28
CA GLU A 37 -13.40 16.43 3.04
C GLU A 37 -12.55 15.20 2.71
N ALA A 38 -13.13 14.01 2.65
CA ALA A 38 -12.40 12.78 2.33
C ALA A 38 -11.77 12.84 0.92
N SER A 39 -12.47 13.43 -0.05
CA SER A 39 -11.97 13.59 -1.42
C SER A 39 -10.75 14.51 -1.51
N LYS A 40 -10.62 15.50 -0.62
CA LYS A 40 -9.47 16.42 -0.58
C LYS A 40 -8.15 15.75 -0.17
N TYR A 41 -8.23 14.62 0.50
CA TYR A 41 -7.06 13.89 0.99
C TYR A 41 -6.72 12.67 0.15
N LEU A 42 -7.60 12.27 -0.77
CA LEU A 42 -7.38 11.12 -1.63
C LEU A 42 -6.01 11.19 -2.33
N GLY A 43 -5.27 10.11 -2.26
CA GLY A 43 -3.95 10.00 -2.88
C GLY A 43 -2.83 10.75 -2.15
N LYS A 44 -3.09 11.39 -1.02
CA LYS A 44 -2.07 12.08 -0.25
C LYS A 44 -1.10 11.07 0.36
N ILE A 45 0.16 11.14 -0.06
CA ILE A 45 1.21 10.23 0.38
C ILE A 45 2.06 10.90 1.46
N LYS A 46 2.37 10.14 2.52
CA LYS A 46 3.42 10.46 3.48
C LYS A 46 4.49 9.38 3.38
N SER A 47 5.72 9.78 3.09
CA SER A 47 6.86 8.85 3.00
C SER A 47 8.04 9.36 3.81
N ASN A 48 8.70 8.44 4.53
CA ASN A 48 9.88 8.75 5.34
C ASN A 48 10.94 7.67 5.09
N LEU A 49 12.17 8.10 4.84
CA LEU A 49 13.32 7.26 4.70
C LEU A 49 14.13 7.26 6.01
N PHE A 50 14.46 6.09 6.51
CA PHE A 50 15.30 5.87 7.69
C PHE A 50 16.54 5.12 7.24
N GLU A 51 17.68 5.76 7.37
CA GLU A 51 18.99 5.15 7.10
C GLU A 51 19.48 4.44 8.36
N LYS A 52 19.82 3.17 8.25
CA LYS A 52 20.57 2.40 9.25
C LYS A 52 21.83 1.86 8.56
N GLU A 53 22.86 1.54 9.34
CA GLU A 53 24.22 1.19 8.90
C GLU A 53 24.33 0.49 7.54
N ASN A 54 23.49 -0.50 7.24
CA ASN A 54 23.49 -1.26 5.98
C ASN A 54 22.12 -1.44 5.33
N ILE A 55 21.07 -0.81 5.86
CA ILE A 55 19.70 -0.99 5.39
C ILE A 55 18.99 0.36 5.37
N ASN A 56 18.36 0.67 4.27
CA ASN A 56 17.39 1.74 4.16
C ASN A 56 15.99 1.19 4.39
N ARG A 57 15.24 1.80 5.31
CA ARG A 57 13.85 1.51 5.58
C ARG A 57 12.98 2.66 5.13
N LEU A 58 12.19 2.44 4.08
CA LEU A 58 11.17 3.37 3.63
C LEU A 58 9.83 3.01 4.26
N LYS A 59 9.21 3.96 4.94
CA LYS A 59 7.81 3.87 5.38
C LYS A 59 6.97 4.78 4.51
N ALA A 60 5.94 4.25 3.88
CA ALA A 60 5.02 5.01 3.07
C ALA A 60 3.57 4.71 3.47
N SER A 61 2.75 5.72 3.53
CA SER A 61 1.30 5.61 3.70
C SER A 61 0.60 6.49 2.69
N ILE A 62 -0.55 6.06 2.24
CA ILE A 62 -1.40 6.81 1.32
C ILE A 62 -2.79 6.95 1.93
N TYR A 63 -3.43 8.09 1.73
CA TYR A 63 -4.83 8.27 2.07
C TYR A 63 -5.68 7.68 0.94
N HIS A 64 -6.33 6.55 1.20
CA HIS A 64 -7.17 5.85 0.24
C HIS A 64 -8.22 4.99 1.00
N PRO A 65 -9.49 5.01 0.59
CA PRO A 65 -10.56 4.34 1.33
C PRO A 65 -10.49 2.81 1.27
N MET A 66 -9.87 2.23 0.23
CA MET A 66 -9.77 0.77 0.06
C MET A 66 -11.14 0.08 0.14
N GLU A 67 -12.09 0.55 -0.66
CA GLU A 67 -13.45 0.01 -0.70
C GLU A 67 -13.50 -1.38 -1.33
N THR A 68 -14.19 -2.29 -0.67
CA THR A 68 -14.29 -3.69 -1.12
C THR A 68 -15.44 -3.94 -2.10
N GLY A 69 -16.35 -2.99 -2.28
CA GLY A 69 -17.58 -3.20 -3.06
C GLY A 69 -18.61 -4.12 -2.43
N LEU A 70 -18.36 -4.62 -1.20
CA LEU A 70 -19.28 -5.53 -0.50
C LEU A 70 -20.45 -4.80 0.16
N THR A 71 -20.36 -3.49 0.34
CA THR A 71 -21.43 -2.67 0.88
C THR A 71 -22.38 -2.26 -0.24
N PHE A 72 -23.69 -2.45 -0.02
CA PHE A 72 -24.70 -2.11 -1.02
C PHE A 72 -24.57 -0.65 -1.51
N GLY A 73 -24.52 -0.49 -2.82
CA GLY A 73 -24.38 0.82 -3.47
C GLY A 73 -22.95 1.33 -3.62
N ASN A 74 -21.95 0.61 -3.12
CA ASN A 74 -20.54 0.96 -3.29
C ASN A 74 -19.89 0.11 -4.37
N THR A 75 -19.07 0.74 -5.20
CA THR A 75 -18.16 0.05 -6.12
C THR A 75 -16.83 -0.24 -5.44
N GLU A 76 -16.12 -1.25 -5.90
CA GLU A 76 -14.72 -1.45 -5.48
C GLU A 76 -13.88 -0.24 -5.86
N PHE A 77 -13.12 0.27 -4.89
CA PHE A 77 -12.18 1.36 -5.10
C PHE A 77 -10.97 1.16 -4.20
N PHE A 78 -9.86 0.67 -4.76
CA PHE A 78 -8.70 0.25 -3.98
C PHE A 78 -7.39 0.39 -4.77
N ILE A 79 -6.29 0.54 -4.04
CA ILE A 79 -4.95 0.45 -4.62
C ILE A 79 -4.74 -0.99 -5.08
N ASN A 80 -4.42 -1.18 -6.35
CA ASN A 80 -4.19 -2.50 -6.95
C ASN A 80 -2.71 -2.79 -7.22
N LYS A 81 -1.86 -1.74 -7.32
CA LYS A 81 -0.44 -1.90 -7.59
C LYS A 81 0.39 -0.83 -6.90
N ILE A 82 1.56 -1.23 -6.42
CA ILE A 82 2.54 -0.34 -5.79
C ILE A 82 3.91 -0.63 -6.38
N LEU A 83 4.62 0.42 -6.78
CA LEU A 83 6.00 0.31 -7.26
C LEU A 83 6.93 1.10 -6.35
N LEU A 84 8.03 0.47 -5.96
CA LEU A 84 9.18 1.16 -5.37
C LEU A 84 10.28 1.24 -6.42
N LYS A 85 10.75 2.46 -6.70
CA LYS A 85 11.76 2.72 -7.72
C LYS A 85 12.96 3.47 -7.18
N GLU A 86 14.11 3.20 -7.77
CA GLU A 86 15.33 4.03 -7.69
C GLU A 86 15.63 4.59 -9.08
N GLY A 87 15.41 5.86 -9.27
CA GLY A 87 15.45 6.46 -10.61
C GLY A 87 14.47 5.77 -11.55
N LYS A 88 14.98 5.14 -12.61
CA LYS A 88 14.16 4.36 -13.57
C LYS A 88 14.03 2.87 -13.21
N LYS A 89 14.82 2.39 -12.24
CA LYS A 89 14.85 0.97 -11.87
C LYS A 89 13.74 0.66 -10.88
N VAL A 90 12.89 -0.32 -11.20
CA VAL A 90 11.92 -0.90 -10.26
C VAL A 90 12.67 -1.84 -9.31
N LEU A 91 12.57 -1.58 -8.01
CA LEU A 91 13.16 -2.39 -6.95
C LEU A 91 12.16 -3.40 -6.39
N SER A 92 10.89 -3.01 -6.34
CA SER A 92 9.81 -3.86 -5.84
C SER A 92 8.51 -3.48 -6.51
N GLU A 93 7.71 -4.48 -6.83
CA GLU A 93 6.33 -4.37 -7.27
C GLU A 93 5.46 -5.19 -6.33
N ILE A 94 4.36 -4.60 -5.87
CA ILE A 94 3.38 -5.26 -5.01
C ILE A 94 2.02 -5.14 -5.67
N GLN A 95 1.35 -6.26 -5.84
CA GLN A 95 -0.08 -6.32 -6.15
C GLN A 95 -0.86 -6.37 -4.85
N THR A 96 -1.89 -5.55 -4.76
CA THR A 96 -2.77 -5.46 -3.60
C THR A 96 -4.22 -5.67 -4.01
N TYR A 97 -5.07 -5.92 -3.04
CA TYR A 97 -6.48 -6.22 -3.24
C TYR A 97 -7.31 -5.39 -2.27
N SER A 98 -8.59 -5.26 -2.54
CA SER A 98 -9.56 -4.48 -1.74
C SER A 98 -9.67 -4.90 -0.27
N THR A 99 -9.11 -6.07 0.10
CA THR A 99 -9.12 -6.58 1.48
C THR A 99 -8.09 -5.93 2.41
N ILE A 100 -7.23 -5.05 1.89
CA ILE A 100 -6.34 -4.23 2.71
C ILE A 100 -7.15 -3.11 3.37
N SER A 101 -6.84 -2.82 4.64
CA SER A 101 -7.53 -1.75 5.38
C SER A 101 -7.32 -0.37 4.75
N GLU A 102 -8.26 0.53 5.02
CA GLU A 102 -8.18 1.94 4.61
C GLU A 102 -6.86 2.61 5.03
N ASN A 103 -6.45 3.61 4.28
CA ASN A 103 -5.23 4.39 4.52
C ASN A 103 -4.00 3.49 4.74
N PRO A 104 -3.70 2.59 3.79
CA PRO A 104 -2.71 1.55 3.98
C PRO A 104 -1.31 2.12 4.18
N ARG A 105 -0.52 1.37 4.95
CA ARG A 105 0.87 1.68 5.24
C ARG A 105 1.76 0.54 4.83
N PHE A 106 2.82 0.87 4.10
CA PHE A 106 3.81 -0.07 3.58
C PHE A 106 5.19 0.26 4.13
N ILE A 107 5.96 -0.79 4.41
CA ILE A 107 7.34 -0.69 4.87
C ILE A 107 8.20 -1.50 3.92
N PHE A 108 9.19 -0.84 3.33
CA PHE A 108 10.18 -1.48 2.46
C PHE A 108 11.54 -1.42 3.14
N GLU A 109 12.30 -2.49 3.04
CA GLU A 109 13.68 -2.53 3.44
C GLU A 109 14.57 -2.88 2.25
N THR A 110 15.63 -2.13 2.06
CA THR A 110 16.57 -2.36 0.98
C THR A 110 18.00 -2.17 1.46
N LYS A 111 18.92 -3.00 0.97
CA LYS A 111 20.36 -2.84 1.17
C LYS A 111 20.96 -1.77 0.25
N ASN A 112 20.15 -1.20 -0.62
CA ASN A 112 20.59 -0.14 -1.52
C ASN A 112 20.90 1.12 -0.72
N LYS A 113 22.04 1.74 -0.99
CA LYS A 113 22.52 2.96 -0.32
C LYS A 113 21.97 4.25 -0.96
N SER A 114 21.00 4.15 -1.85
CA SER A 114 20.36 5.33 -2.44
C SER A 114 19.68 6.17 -1.36
N LYS A 115 19.80 7.49 -1.50
CA LYS A 115 19.12 8.45 -0.60
C LYS A 115 17.77 8.89 -1.15
N THR A 116 17.41 8.46 -2.35
CA THR A 116 16.19 8.91 -3.02
C THR A 116 15.46 7.74 -3.64
N PHE A 117 14.24 7.52 -3.21
CA PHE A 117 13.34 6.55 -3.79
C PHE A 117 12.07 7.23 -4.29
N THR A 118 11.45 6.65 -5.30
CA THR A 118 10.12 7.02 -5.74
C THR A 118 9.17 5.89 -5.41
N ILE A 119 8.06 6.21 -4.75
CA ILE A 119 6.97 5.27 -4.54
C ILE A 119 5.77 5.70 -5.37
N GLU A 120 5.19 4.77 -6.08
CA GLU A 120 4.02 4.97 -6.93
C GLU A 120 2.92 4.02 -6.50
N PHE A 121 1.71 4.54 -6.36
CA PHE A 121 0.49 3.79 -6.09
C PHE A 121 -0.45 3.95 -7.25
N TYR A 122 -1.07 2.86 -7.65
CA TYR A 122 -2.07 2.81 -8.71
C TYR A 122 -3.34 2.22 -8.15
N ASP A 123 -4.48 2.80 -8.44
CA ASP A 123 -5.77 2.25 -8.07
C ASP A 123 -6.50 1.59 -9.25
N ASN A 124 -7.62 0.94 -8.97
CA ASN A 124 -8.42 0.28 -9.98
C ASN A 124 -9.25 1.24 -10.85
N ASP A 125 -9.36 2.52 -10.48
CA ASP A 125 -9.99 3.57 -11.29
C ASP A 125 -8.99 4.25 -12.25
N GLY A 126 -7.70 3.82 -12.22
CA GLY A 126 -6.66 4.34 -13.10
C GLY A 126 -5.96 5.58 -12.58
N ASN A 127 -6.17 5.97 -11.34
CA ASN A 127 -5.39 7.06 -10.74
C ASN A 127 -3.97 6.61 -10.39
N GLU A 128 -3.04 7.56 -10.52
CA GLU A 128 -1.63 7.39 -10.17
C GLU A 128 -1.23 8.40 -9.10
N PHE A 129 -0.66 7.93 -8.02
CA PHE A 129 -0.18 8.75 -6.91
C PHE A 129 1.31 8.52 -6.71
N ILE A 130 2.11 9.58 -6.83
CA ILE A 130 3.57 9.47 -6.86
C ILE A 130 4.17 10.34 -5.75
N SER A 131 5.11 9.78 -5.00
CA SER A 131 5.91 10.50 -4.01
C SER A 131 7.37 10.15 -4.13
N LYS A 132 8.23 11.17 -3.99
CA LYS A 132 9.69 11.00 -3.87
C LYS A 132 10.09 11.21 -2.43
N THR A 133 10.88 10.27 -1.90
CA THR A 133 11.54 10.47 -0.61
C THR A 133 12.69 11.46 -0.77
N LYS A 134 12.83 12.28 0.22
CA LYS A 134 14.02 13.11 0.39
C LYS A 134 14.92 12.50 1.43
#